data_15f15a02b433ca5e838f91051a79398c
#
_entry.id   15f15a02b433ca5e838f91051a79398c
#
_cell.length_a   1.000
_cell.length_b   1.000
_cell.length_c   1.000
_cell.angle_alpha   90.00
_cell.angle_beta   90.00
_cell.angle_gamma   90.00
#
_symmetry.space_group_name_H-M   'P 1'
#
loop_
_entity.id
_entity.type
_entity.pdbx_description
1 polymer ?
#
loop_
_entity_poly.entity_id
_entity_poly.type
_entity_poly.pdbx_seq_one_letter_code
_entity_poly.pdbx_strand_id
1 'polypeptide(L)'
;MASETTAGSGVENVRGVPHGSRGAVVAVGAVFAINGLAIGAWAGVLPALRTRLGIDAGMLAVLLFIVGVAAVVSMQVGGRMADRVGARRVTLTALPLMIAGAAVLAFAGSFPLAVVAGVLLGLGNGATDVAMNALGVAVEKARPMPVMSRFHAFWSIGSFGGAAVVFLCAWLVGDENGSVILPAMLAIVVLAAVGLLVTLRWIPETEPVSHTVDGRKEPIPPVAWLLGAMAICFGLMEGTAYDWSGVHMADVAGVDAGTASIAVVTVTLFMVAMRLAGDWAVARFGHRPVVWFGAVAAAIGYAITVFATPVPVLLVGWAFVGFGVAMIAPQVYATSGYLGGGRMLAVVVTFGYAAFLSGPAVLGWLVHSFGVQKAMLLPFALSFVLVVITRWMPAIERGTADSVSE
;
A
#
# COMPACT_ATOMS: atom_id res chain seq x y z
N MET A 1 -21.54 7.03 -64.07
CA MET A 1 -22.26 6.43 -62.95
C MET A 1 -21.24 5.67 -62.15
N ALA A 2 -20.62 6.29 -61.13
CA ALA A 2 -19.70 5.69 -60.21
C ALA A 2 -20.38 5.74 -58.84
N SER A 3 -20.62 4.59 -58.24
CA SER A 3 -21.20 4.44 -56.92
C SER A 3 -20.10 4.62 -55.86
N GLU A 4 -20.18 5.70 -55.13
CA GLU A 4 -19.39 5.90 -53.88
C GLU A 4 -19.93 4.95 -52.81
N THR A 5 -19.10 3.98 -52.45
CA THR A 5 -19.33 3.12 -51.28
C THR A 5 -18.76 3.86 -50.07
N THR A 6 -19.63 4.49 -49.28
CA THR A 6 -19.31 5.03 -47.97
C THR A 6 -18.93 3.90 -47.03
N ALA A 7 -17.64 3.76 -46.76
CA ALA A 7 -17.13 2.95 -45.66
C ALA A 7 -17.56 3.60 -44.33
N GLY A 8 -18.58 3.04 -43.72
CA GLY A 8 -18.98 3.40 -42.35
C GLY A 8 -17.87 3.05 -41.39
N SER A 9 -17.27 4.05 -40.76
CA SER A 9 -16.40 3.92 -39.63
C SER A 9 -17.21 3.31 -38.48
N GLY A 10 -17.11 2.00 -38.32
CA GLY A 10 -17.61 1.30 -37.14
C GLY A 10 -16.77 1.74 -35.91
N VAL A 11 -17.21 2.80 -35.25
CA VAL A 11 -16.78 3.08 -33.88
C VAL A 11 -17.40 1.99 -33.02
N GLU A 12 -16.62 0.94 -32.76
CA GLU A 12 -16.96 -0.04 -31.74
C GLU A 12 -17.23 0.71 -30.45
N ASN A 13 -18.47 0.67 -30.00
CA ASN A 13 -18.92 1.19 -28.71
C ASN A 13 -18.22 0.38 -27.61
N VAL A 14 -17.02 0.78 -27.20
CA VAL A 14 -16.33 0.27 -26.01
C VAL A 14 -17.19 0.63 -24.81
N ARG A 15 -17.99 -0.34 -24.36
CA ARG A 15 -18.87 -0.24 -23.17
C ARG A 15 -18.00 -0.20 -21.90
N GLY A 16 -17.19 0.84 -21.72
CA GLY A 16 -16.33 0.99 -20.54
C GLY A 16 -16.31 2.41 -20.02
N VAL A 17 -16.08 2.58 -18.73
CA VAL A 17 -15.87 3.89 -18.11
C VAL A 17 -14.54 4.45 -18.60
N PRO A 18 -14.49 5.67 -19.18
CA PRO A 18 -13.24 6.27 -19.61
C PRO A 18 -12.26 6.39 -18.43
N HIS A 19 -11.01 5.92 -18.59
CA HIS A 19 -9.98 5.90 -17.54
C HIS A 19 -9.72 7.30 -16.95
N GLY A 20 -9.71 8.34 -17.78
CA GLY A 20 -9.51 9.73 -17.35
C GLY A 20 -10.71 10.38 -16.66
N SER A 21 -11.88 9.71 -16.57
CA SER A 21 -13.10 10.28 -16.00
C SER A 21 -13.00 10.49 -14.47
N ARG A 22 -13.78 11.45 -13.95
CA ARG A 22 -13.91 11.65 -12.50
C ARG A 22 -14.45 10.39 -11.81
N GLY A 23 -15.38 9.68 -12.46
CA GLY A 23 -15.94 8.43 -11.92
C GLY A 23 -14.87 7.36 -11.73
N ALA A 24 -13.96 7.17 -12.69
CA ALA A 24 -12.85 6.22 -12.59
C ALA A 24 -11.91 6.59 -11.43
N VAL A 25 -11.56 7.87 -11.27
CA VAL A 25 -10.70 8.34 -10.16
C VAL A 25 -11.35 8.05 -8.81
N VAL A 26 -12.65 8.36 -8.66
CA VAL A 26 -13.38 8.12 -7.40
C VAL A 26 -13.47 6.61 -7.12
N ALA A 27 -13.76 5.80 -8.13
CA ALA A 27 -13.89 4.35 -7.96
C ALA A 27 -12.55 3.69 -7.60
N VAL A 28 -11.46 4.06 -8.27
CA VAL A 28 -10.12 3.53 -7.93
C VAL A 28 -9.69 4.02 -6.55
N GLY A 29 -9.93 5.30 -6.21
CA GLY A 29 -9.69 5.82 -4.86
C GLY A 29 -10.48 5.06 -3.79
N ALA A 30 -11.75 4.71 -4.06
CA ALA A 30 -12.55 3.89 -3.16
C ALA A 30 -11.99 2.47 -3.00
N VAL A 31 -11.48 1.84 -4.07
CA VAL A 31 -10.79 0.54 -3.97
C VAL A 31 -9.60 0.62 -3.02
N PHE A 32 -8.76 1.65 -3.15
CA PHE A 32 -7.64 1.89 -2.21
C PHE A 32 -8.15 2.10 -0.77
N ALA A 33 -9.20 2.92 -0.59
CA ALA A 33 -9.77 3.18 0.74
C ALA A 33 -10.38 1.92 1.37
N ILE A 34 -11.08 1.09 0.60
CA ILE A 34 -11.68 -0.18 1.07
C ILE A 34 -10.58 -1.17 1.48
N ASN A 35 -9.53 -1.29 0.67
CA ASN A 35 -8.38 -2.12 1.01
C ASN A 35 -7.73 -1.63 2.31
N GLY A 36 -7.44 -0.33 2.41
CA GLY A 36 -6.92 0.27 3.64
C GLY A 36 -7.83 0.04 4.85
N LEU A 37 -9.15 0.25 4.70
CA LEU A 37 -10.13 0.06 5.76
C LEU A 37 -10.06 -1.35 6.38
N ALA A 38 -9.99 -2.38 5.53
CA ALA A 38 -9.93 -3.76 6.00
C ALA A 38 -8.58 -4.07 6.69
N ILE A 39 -7.46 -3.55 6.16
CA ILE A 39 -6.13 -3.75 6.76
C ILE A 39 -6.00 -2.99 8.09
N GLY A 40 -6.48 -1.74 8.17
CA GLY A 40 -6.48 -0.99 9.43
C GLY A 40 -7.35 -1.65 10.50
N ALA A 41 -8.50 -2.18 10.12
CA ALA A 41 -9.36 -2.92 11.05
C ALA A 41 -8.74 -4.26 11.48
N TRP A 42 -8.12 -5.01 10.55
CA TRP A 42 -7.35 -6.20 10.87
C TRP A 42 -6.30 -5.91 11.94
N ALA A 43 -5.46 -4.89 11.72
CA ALA A 43 -4.45 -4.50 12.70
C ALA A 43 -5.05 -4.09 14.04
N GLY A 44 -6.16 -3.35 14.00
CA GLY A 44 -6.86 -2.87 15.20
C GLY A 44 -7.45 -3.97 16.08
N VAL A 45 -7.90 -5.09 15.49
CA VAL A 45 -8.49 -6.19 16.28
C VAL A 45 -7.50 -7.22 16.78
N LEU A 46 -6.22 -7.18 16.39
CA LEU A 46 -5.22 -8.19 16.79
C LEU A 46 -5.09 -8.35 18.29
N PRO A 47 -5.05 -7.28 19.13
CA PRO A 47 -5.03 -7.44 20.58
C PRO A 47 -6.26 -8.17 21.12
N ALA A 48 -7.45 -7.79 20.67
CA ALA A 48 -8.72 -8.41 21.05
C ALA A 48 -8.78 -9.87 20.60
N LEU A 49 -8.31 -10.18 19.38
CA LEU A 49 -8.24 -11.54 18.85
C LEU A 49 -7.32 -12.42 19.68
N ARG A 50 -6.15 -11.89 20.07
CA ARG A 50 -5.22 -12.59 20.96
C ARG A 50 -5.88 -12.96 22.29
N THR A 51 -6.57 -12.01 22.92
CA THR A 51 -7.30 -12.21 24.18
C THR A 51 -8.41 -13.23 24.00
N ARG A 52 -9.25 -13.08 22.98
CA ARG A 52 -10.40 -13.97 22.69
C ARG A 52 -9.99 -15.42 22.49
N LEU A 53 -8.87 -15.64 21.79
CA LEU A 53 -8.36 -16.98 21.47
C LEU A 53 -7.46 -17.56 22.56
N GLY A 54 -7.06 -16.76 23.57
CA GLY A 54 -6.11 -17.17 24.60
C GLY A 54 -4.74 -17.58 24.04
N ILE A 55 -4.31 -16.97 22.93
CA ILE A 55 -3.06 -17.30 22.24
C ILE A 55 -1.91 -16.41 22.73
N ASP A 56 -0.70 -16.98 22.73
CA ASP A 56 0.51 -16.24 23.04
C ASP A 56 1.01 -15.42 21.83
N ALA A 57 2.08 -14.67 22.06
CA ALA A 57 2.68 -13.85 21.00
C ALA A 57 3.28 -14.71 19.86
N GLY A 58 3.74 -15.93 20.16
CA GLY A 58 4.29 -16.86 19.17
C GLY A 58 3.21 -17.35 18.21
N MET A 59 2.05 -17.78 18.71
CA MET A 59 0.91 -18.19 17.89
C MET A 59 0.36 -17.01 17.07
N LEU A 60 0.32 -15.80 17.63
CA LEU A 60 -0.05 -14.61 16.88
C LEU A 60 0.94 -14.34 15.73
N ALA A 61 2.24 -14.47 15.98
CA ALA A 61 3.26 -14.32 14.94
C ALA A 61 3.09 -15.36 13.82
N VAL A 62 2.75 -16.62 14.15
CA VAL A 62 2.43 -17.68 13.16
C VAL A 62 1.22 -17.27 12.32
N LEU A 63 0.15 -16.76 12.94
CA LEU A 63 -1.03 -16.27 12.22
C LEU A 63 -0.65 -15.15 11.23
N LEU A 64 0.09 -14.13 11.70
CA LEU A 64 0.53 -13.01 10.86
C LEU A 64 1.44 -13.48 9.71
N PHE A 65 2.32 -14.44 9.97
CA PHE A 65 3.18 -15.03 8.94
C PHE A 65 2.36 -15.74 7.86
N ILE A 66 1.38 -16.55 8.25
CA ILE A 66 0.48 -17.25 7.30
C ILE A 66 -0.27 -16.23 6.43
N VAL A 67 -0.82 -15.18 7.03
CA VAL A 67 -1.51 -14.09 6.30
C VAL A 67 -0.57 -13.41 5.31
N GLY A 68 0.65 -13.12 5.74
CA GLY A 68 1.67 -12.51 4.89
C GLY A 68 2.08 -13.40 3.71
N VAL A 69 2.29 -14.69 3.94
CA VAL A 69 2.57 -15.67 2.87
C VAL A 69 1.41 -15.74 1.88
N ALA A 70 0.17 -15.79 2.37
CA ALA A 70 -1.02 -15.79 1.53
C ALA A 70 -1.10 -14.52 0.66
N ALA A 71 -0.79 -13.35 1.22
CA ALA A 71 -0.75 -12.09 0.47
C ALA A 71 0.33 -12.12 -0.61
N VAL A 72 1.57 -12.51 -0.30
CA VAL A 72 2.67 -12.57 -1.27
C VAL A 72 2.37 -13.54 -2.41
N VAL A 73 1.83 -14.73 -2.12
CA VAL A 73 1.42 -15.70 -3.15
C VAL A 73 0.33 -15.11 -4.04
N SER A 74 -0.66 -14.49 -3.43
CA SER A 74 -1.80 -13.89 -4.14
C SER A 74 -1.38 -12.68 -4.99
N MET A 75 -0.38 -11.88 -4.59
CA MET A 75 0.20 -10.82 -5.41
C MET A 75 0.76 -11.36 -6.73
N GLN A 76 1.50 -12.47 -6.68
CA GLN A 76 2.09 -13.07 -7.87
C GLN A 76 1.02 -13.62 -8.82
N VAL A 77 -0.02 -14.25 -8.27
CA VAL A 77 -1.16 -14.73 -9.06
C VAL A 77 -1.97 -13.56 -9.60
N GLY A 78 -2.31 -12.61 -8.74
CA GLY A 78 -3.09 -11.41 -9.07
C GLY A 78 -2.45 -10.56 -10.16
N GLY A 79 -1.13 -10.36 -10.12
CA GLY A 79 -0.41 -9.63 -11.16
C GLY A 79 -0.50 -10.31 -12.53
N ARG A 80 -0.27 -11.64 -12.58
CA ARG A 80 -0.42 -12.42 -13.83
C ARG A 80 -1.87 -12.43 -14.34
N MET A 81 -2.83 -12.47 -13.41
CA MET A 81 -4.26 -12.41 -13.77
C MET A 81 -4.63 -11.00 -14.26
N ALA A 82 -4.13 -9.93 -13.62
CA ALA A 82 -4.37 -8.56 -14.07
C ALA A 82 -3.88 -8.34 -15.51
N ASP A 83 -2.73 -8.92 -15.87
CA ASP A 83 -2.22 -8.86 -17.25
C ASP A 83 -3.06 -9.70 -18.22
N ARG A 84 -3.64 -10.84 -17.79
CA ARG A 84 -4.39 -11.75 -18.66
C ARG A 84 -5.85 -11.39 -18.87
N VAL A 85 -6.51 -10.95 -17.81
CA VAL A 85 -7.97 -10.74 -17.81
C VAL A 85 -8.37 -9.31 -17.44
N GLY A 86 -7.39 -8.46 -17.17
CA GLY A 86 -7.60 -7.07 -16.74
C GLY A 86 -7.68 -6.90 -15.22
N ALA A 87 -7.17 -5.78 -14.73
CA ALA A 87 -7.08 -5.48 -13.30
C ALA A 87 -8.48 -5.30 -12.66
N ARG A 88 -9.47 -4.81 -13.41
CA ARG A 88 -10.87 -4.72 -12.92
C ARG A 88 -11.39 -6.08 -12.46
N ARG A 89 -11.24 -7.13 -13.27
CA ARG A 89 -11.75 -8.48 -12.93
C ARG A 89 -11.06 -9.02 -11.69
N VAL A 90 -9.75 -8.80 -11.56
CA VAL A 90 -9.00 -9.18 -10.36
C VAL A 90 -9.51 -8.43 -9.13
N THR A 91 -9.72 -7.12 -9.21
CA THR A 91 -10.29 -6.32 -8.13
C THR A 91 -11.67 -6.84 -7.70
N LEU A 92 -12.55 -7.13 -8.67
CA LEU A 92 -13.91 -7.60 -8.42
C LEU A 92 -13.99 -9.04 -7.85
N THR A 93 -12.93 -9.81 -7.90
CA THR A 93 -12.83 -11.13 -7.26
C THR A 93 -12.08 -11.05 -5.92
N ALA A 94 -11.03 -10.26 -5.84
CA ALA A 94 -10.15 -10.18 -4.68
C ALA A 94 -10.75 -9.37 -3.52
N LEU A 95 -11.41 -8.23 -3.79
CA LEU A 95 -12.09 -7.46 -2.74
C LEU A 95 -13.21 -8.23 -2.03
N PRO A 96 -14.14 -8.91 -2.73
CA PRO A 96 -15.11 -9.77 -2.07
C PRO A 96 -14.48 -10.89 -1.23
N LEU A 97 -13.36 -11.47 -1.68
CA LEU A 97 -12.61 -12.47 -0.91
C LEU A 97 -12.06 -11.87 0.39
N MET A 98 -11.54 -10.66 0.34
CA MET A 98 -11.06 -9.90 1.50
C MET A 98 -12.22 -9.57 2.47
N ILE A 99 -13.36 -9.13 1.94
CA ILE A 99 -14.59 -8.87 2.72
C ILE A 99 -15.08 -10.16 3.39
N ALA A 100 -15.06 -11.29 2.67
CA ALA A 100 -15.40 -12.59 3.24
C ALA A 100 -14.45 -13.00 4.38
N GLY A 101 -13.14 -12.72 4.24
CA GLY A 101 -12.16 -12.92 5.31
C GLY A 101 -12.49 -12.12 6.57
N ALA A 102 -12.88 -10.85 6.42
CA ALA A 102 -13.33 -10.01 7.53
C ALA A 102 -14.65 -10.55 8.16
N ALA A 103 -15.58 -11.05 7.34
CA ALA A 103 -16.80 -11.68 7.82
C ALA A 103 -16.53 -12.95 8.63
N VAL A 104 -15.62 -13.81 8.15
CA VAL A 104 -15.21 -15.03 8.91
C VAL A 104 -14.53 -14.64 10.21
N LEU A 105 -13.67 -13.60 10.20
CA LEU A 105 -12.97 -13.10 11.38
C LEU A 105 -13.95 -12.63 12.47
N ALA A 106 -15.08 -12.01 12.11
CA ALA A 106 -16.12 -11.59 13.05
C ALA A 106 -16.57 -12.74 13.98
N PHE A 107 -16.58 -13.96 13.46
CA PHE A 107 -17.02 -15.17 14.17
C PHE A 107 -15.85 -16.05 14.65
N ALA A 108 -14.59 -15.59 14.52
CA ALA A 108 -13.42 -16.40 14.88
C ALA A 108 -13.35 -16.65 16.40
N GLY A 109 -13.86 -17.80 16.82
CA GLY A 109 -13.81 -18.31 18.21
C GLY A 109 -12.74 -19.39 18.42
N SER A 110 -11.94 -19.70 17.40
CA SER A 110 -10.84 -20.67 17.48
C SER A 110 -9.68 -20.26 16.57
N PHE A 111 -8.47 -20.71 16.92
CA PHE A 111 -7.27 -20.42 16.14
C PHE A 111 -7.37 -20.90 14.67
N PRO A 112 -7.84 -22.14 14.39
CA PRO A 112 -8.01 -22.55 12.99
C PRO A 112 -8.95 -21.65 12.19
N LEU A 113 -10.06 -21.17 12.80
CA LEU A 113 -10.97 -20.27 12.11
C LEU A 113 -10.35 -18.88 11.88
N ALA A 114 -9.55 -18.38 12.83
CA ALA A 114 -8.75 -17.16 12.64
C ALA A 114 -7.72 -17.32 11.51
N VAL A 115 -7.09 -18.48 11.37
CA VAL A 115 -6.21 -18.80 10.24
C VAL A 115 -6.97 -18.77 8.91
N VAL A 116 -8.15 -19.39 8.83
CA VAL A 116 -9.00 -19.35 7.61
C VAL A 116 -9.35 -17.89 7.27
N ALA A 117 -9.80 -17.11 8.25
CA ALA A 117 -10.12 -15.69 8.06
C ALA A 117 -8.88 -14.91 7.56
N GLY A 118 -7.74 -15.12 8.21
CA GLY A 118 -6.48 -14.47 7.86
C GLY A 118 -6.00 -14.84 6.44
N VAL A 119 -6.11 -16.11 6.04
CA VAL A 119 -5.76 -16.55 4.68
C VAL A 119 -6.65 -15.87 3.64
N LEU A 120 -7.97 -15.80 3.88
CA LEU A 120 -8.89 -15.10 2.97
C LEU A 120 -8.56 -13.61 2.88
N LEU A 121 -8.29 -12.95 4.02
CA LEU A 121 -7.84 -11.57 4.07
C LEU A 121 -6.53 -11.38 3.31
N GLY A 122 -5.54 -12.23 3.55
CA GLY A 122 -4.23 -12.16 2.89
C GLY A 122 -4.32 -12.36 1.37
N LEU A 123 -5.05 -13.40 0.93
CA LEU A 123 -5.28 -13.66 -0.49
C LEU A 123 -6.02 -12.48 -1.17
N GLY A 124 -7.07 -11.98 -0.53
CA GLY A 124 -7.83 -10.85 -1.03
C GLY A 124 -6.98 -9.57 -1.07
N ASN A 125 -6.23 -9.29 0.00
CA ASN A 125 -5.37 -8.12 0.10
C ASN A 125 -4.29 -8.12 -0.99
N GLY A 126 -3.50 -9.20 -1.11
CA GLY A 126 -2.38 -9.22 -2.04
C GLY A 126 -2.81 -9.08 -3.50
N ALA A 127 -3.87 -9.78 -3.93
CA ALA A 127 -4.39 -9.64 -5.29
C ALA A 127 -5.00 -8.25 -5.52
N THR A 128 -5.72 -7.70 -4.54
CA THR A 128 -6.29 -6.34 -4.62
C THR A 128 -5.19 -5.30 -4.72
N ASP A 129 -4.11 -5.43 -3.94
CA ASP A 129 -3.03 -4.46 -3.92
C ASP A 129 -2.37 -4.30 -5.29
N VAL A 130 -2.04 -5.40 -5.95
CA VAL A 130 -1.49 -5.34 -7.31
C VAL A 130 -2.53 -4.79 -8.30
N ALA A 131 -3.78 -5.25 -8.22
CA ALA A 131 -4.82 -4.83 -9.15
C ALA A 131 -5.19 -3.35 -8.98
N MET A 132 -5.33 -2.83 -7.75
CA MET A 132 -5.64 -1.42 -7.53
C MET A 132 -4.50 -0.50 -8.00
N ASN A 133 -3.25 -0.91 -7.83
CA ASN A 133 -2.11 -0.16 -8.35
C ASN A 133 -2.07 -0.18 -9.89
N ALA A 134 -2.39 -1.30 -10.54
CA ALA A 134 -2.53 -1.39 -11.99
C ALA A 134 -3.67 -0.48 -12.51
N LEU A 135 -4.83 -0.48 -11.84
CA LEU A 135 -5.92 0.46 -12.12
C LEU A 135 -5.48 1.92 -11.93
N GLY A 136 -4.75 2.21 -10.87
CA GLY A 136 -4.19 3.53 -10.59
C GLY A 136 -3.28 4.02 -11.70
N VAL A 137 -2.38 3.16 -12.18
CA VAL A 137 -1.51 3.45 -13.33
C VAL A 137 -2.33 3.71 -14.60
N ALA A 138 -3.35 2.88 -14.88
CA ALA A 138 -4.21 3.06 -16.05
C ALA A 138 -4.96 4.39 -16.02
N VAL A 139 -5.50 4.77 -14.86
CA VAL A 139 -6.16 6.07 -14.65
C VAL A 139 -5.16 7.22 -14.78
N GLU A 140 -3.98 7.09 -14.19
CA GLU A 140 -2.94 8.14 -14.26
C GLU A 140 -2.47 8.38 -15.68
N LYS A 141 -2.24 7.30 -16.47
CA LYS A 141 -1.86 7.42 -17.90
C LYS A 141 -2.88 8.20 -18.74
N ALA A 142 -4.14 8.11 -18.39
CA ALA A 142 -5.25 8.78 -19.10
C ALA A 142 -5.52 10.21 -18.60
N ARG A 143 -4.66 10.77 -17.74
CA ARG A 143 -4.87 12.09 -17.14
C ARG A 143 -3.65 13.00 -17.32
N PRO A 144 -3.88 14.32 -17.46
CA PRO A 144 -2.78 15.28 -17.57
C PRO A 144 -2.01 15.43 -16.27
N MET A 145 -2.65 15.12 -15.12
CA MET A 145 -2.06 15.26 -13.78
C MET A 145 -1.88 13.90 -13.10
N PRO A 146 -0.78 13.68 -12.35
CA PRO A 146 -0.60 12.50 -11.52
C PRO A 146 -1.73 12.34 -10.51
N VAL A 147 -2.05 11.10 -10.15
CA VAL A 147 -3.08 10.78 -9.16
C VAL A 147 -2.69 9.63 -8.23
N MET A 148 -1.53 8.99 -8.45
CA MET A 148 -1.12 7.82 -7.69
C MET A 148 -0.90 8.12 -6.21
N SER A 149 -0.27 9.26 -5.88
CA SER A 149 -0.07 9.66 -4.48
C SER A 149 -1.40 9.86 -3.76
N ARG A 150 -2.39 10.43 -4.44
CA ARG A 150 -3.75 10.59 -3.92
C ARG A 150 -4.43 9.25 -3.64
N PHE A 151 -4.25 8.25 -4.50
CA PHE A 151 -4.77 6.91 -4.26
C PHE A 151 -4.17 6.30 -2.99
N HIS A 152 -2.86 6.42 -2.80
CA HIS A 152 -2.21 5.99 -1.56
C HIS A 152 -2.63 6.80 -0.33
N ALA A 153 -2.99 8.08 -0.49
CA ALA A 153 -3.61 8.86 0.59
C ALA A 153 -4.99 8.30 0.98
N PHE A 154 -5.83 7.91 0.00
CA PHE A 154 -7.10 7.25 0.28
C PHE A 154 -6.91 5.91 0.99
N TRP A 155 -5.87 5.14 0.64
CA TRP A 155 -5.51 3.93 1.38
C TRP A 155 -5.19 4.24 2.84
N SER A 156 -4.37 5.26 3.11
CA SER A 156 -4.01 5.67 4.48
C SER A 156 -5.21 6.15 5.29
N ILE A 157 -6.11 6.93 4.65
CA ILE A 157 -7.37 7.39 5.26
C ILE A 157 -8.27 6.19 5.56
N GLY A 158 -8.36 5.24 4.64
CA GLY A 158 -9.09 3.98 4.84
C GLY A 158 -8.54 3.20 6.03
N SER A 159 -7.21 3.02 6.10
CA SER A 159 -6.56 2.29 7.19
C SER A 159 -6.81 2.94 8.55
N PHE A 160 -6.67 4.26 8.62
CA PHE A 160 -7.05 5.01 9.82
C PHE A 160 -8.53 4.81 10.16
N GLY A 161 -9.42 4.90 9.17
CA GLY A 161 -10.85 4.68 9.35
C GLY A 161 -11.18 3.28 9.88
N GLY A 162 -10.49 2.25 9.38
CA GLY A 162 -10.65 0.88 9.87
C GLY A 162 -10.26 0.71 11.34
N ALA A 163 -9.11 1.24 11.72
CA ALA A 163 -8.67 1.25 13.13
C ALA A 163 -9.63 2.09 14.00
N ALA A 164 -10.11 3.22 13.50
CA ALA A 164 -11.07 4.07 14.22
C ALA A 164 -12.42 3.37 14.44
N VAL A 165 -12.91 2.58 13.49
CA VAL A 165 -14.12 1.76 13.66
C VAL A 165 -13.93 0.75 14.79
N VAL A 166 -12.78 0.07 14.85
CA VAL A 166 -12.46 -0.87 15.94
C VAL A 166 -12.45 -0.15 17.29
N PHE A 167 -11.75 0.98 17.36
CA PHE A 167 -11.70 1.80 18.56
C PHE A 167 -13.09 2.27 19.02
N LEU A 168 -13.90 2.78 18.09
CA LEU A 168 -15.25 3.22 18.40
C LEU A 168 -16.14 2.07 18.90
N CYS A 169 -16.05 0.89 18.26
CA CYS A 169 -16.76 -0.28 18.74
C CYS A 169 -16.30 -0.70 20.15
N ALA A 170 -15.00 -0.70 20.43
CA ALA A 170 -14.46 -0.99 21.76
C ALA A 170 -14.95 0.01 22.82
N TRP A 171 -15.03 1.29 22.46
CA TRP A 171 -15.56 2.33 23.33
C TRP A 171 -17.06 2.16 23.63
N LEU A 172 -17.84 1.73 22.63
CA LEU A 172 -19.31 1.58 22.76
C LEU A 172 -19.73 0.31 23.50
N VAL A 173 -19.06 -0.82 23.24
CA VAL A 173 -19.48 -2.14 23.76
C VAL A 173 -18.52 -2.71 24.80
N GLY A 174 -17.39 -2.05 25.05
CA GLY A 174 -16.28 -2.61 25.81
C GLY A 174 -15.49 -3.63 25.00
N ASP A 175 -14.33 -4.05 25.52
CA ASP A 175 -13.49 -5.10 24.91
C ASP A 175 -13.24 -6.24 25.94
N GLU A 176 -14.29 -6.71 26.57
CA GLU A 176 -14.20 -7.89 27.43
C GLU A 176 -14.08 -9.16 26.59
N ASN A 177 -12.98 -9.89 26.79
CA ASN A 177 -12.70 -11.15 26.08
C ASN A 177 -12.80 -11.08 24.54
N GLY A 178 -12.44 -9.92 23.94
CA GLY A 178 -12.49 -9.72 22.51
C GLY A 178 -13.90 -9.52 21.94
N SER A 179 -14.84 -9.02 22.76
CA SER A 179 -16.23 -8.74 22.36
C SER A 179 -16.31 -7.74 21.19
N VAL A 180 -15.33 -6.84 21.08
CA VAL A 180 -15.23 -5.83 20.00
C VAL A 180 -15.12 -6.42 18.59
N ILE A 181 -14.61 -7.65 18.44
CA ILE A 181 -14.31 -8.23 17.11
C ILE A 181 -15.57 -8.35 16.26
N LEU A 182 -16.66 -8.87 16.83
CA LEU A 182 -17.90 -9.08 16.09
C LEU A 182 -18.48 -7.77 15.54
N PRO A 183 -18.81 -6.74 16.36
CA PRO A 183 -19.41 -5.51 15.85
C PRO A 183 -18.45 -4.74 14.92
N ALA A 184 -17.14 -4.70 15.22
CA ALA A 184 -16.17 -4.01 14.40
C ALA A 184 -16.04 -4.66 13.02
N MET A 185 -15.85 -5.98 12.94
CA MET A 185 -15.71 -6.67 11.66
C MET A 185 -16.98 -6.63 10.84
N LEU A 186 -18.16 -6.73 11.43
CA LEU A 186 -19.42 -6.57 10.71
C LEU A 186 -19.59 -5.14 10.16
N ALA A 187 -19.22 -4.11 10.92
CA ALA A 187 -19.22 -2.74 10.43
C ALA A 187 -18.27 -2.57 9.23
N ILE A 188 -17.06 -3.14 9.29
CA ILE A 188 -16.11 -3.14 8.18
C ILE A 188 -16.68 -3.85 6.94
N VAL A 189 -17.28 -5.03 7.12
CA VAL A 189 -17.94 -5.78 6.04
C VAL A 189 -19.00 -4.94 5.35
N VAL A 190 -19.87 -4.28 6.13
CA VAL A 190 -20.94 -3.42 5.58
C VAL A 190 -20.33 -2.22 4.85
N LEU A 191 -19.40 -1.49 5.46
CA LEU A 191 -18.77 -0.32 4.86
C LEU A 191 -18.03 -0.67 3.56
N ALA A 192 -17.26 -1.77 3.58
CA ALA A 192 -16.52 -2.24 2.41
C ALA A 192 -17.45 -2.72 1.28
N ALA A 193 -18.50 -3.47 1.62
CA ALA A 193 -19.47 -3.96 0.65
C ALA A 193 -20.27 -2.81 0.02
N VAL A 194 -20.76 -1.87 0.82
CA VAL A 194 -21.47 -0.67 0.32
C VAL A 194 -20.54 0.16 -0.56
N GLY A 195 -19.32 0.43 -0.10
CA GLY A 195 -18.32 1.17 -0.88
C GLY A 195 -18.03 0.51 -2.24
N LEU A 196 -17.88 -0.82 -2.27
CA LEU A 196 -17.67 -1.58 -3.50
C LEU A 196 -18.92 -1.51 -4.41
N LEU A 197 -20.10 -1.75 -3.89
CA LEU A 197 -21.35 -1.74 -4.68
C LEU A 197 -21.63 -0.36 -5.29
N VAL A 198 -21.40 0.71 -4.54
CA VAL A 198 -21.59 2.09 -5.02
C VAL A 198 -20.61 2.42 -6.15
N THR A 199 -19.37 1.94 -6.07
CA THR A 199 -18.31 2.30 -7.01
C THR A 199 -18.12 1.31 -8.17
N LEU A 200 -18.68 0.10 -8.03
CA LEU A 200 -18.53 -1.04 -8.94
C LEU A 200 -18.63 -0.67 -10.45
N ARG A 201 -19.63 0.14 -10.81
CA ARG A 201 -19.91 0.52 -12.21
C ARG A 201 -18.88 1.49 -12.78
N TRP A 202 -18.13 2.20 -11.93
CA TRP A 202 -17.15 3.20 -12.35
C TRP A 202 -15.69 2.68 -12.30
N ILE A 203 -15.46 1.44 -11.82
CA ILE A 203 -14.14 0.82 -11.90
C ILE A 203 -13.82 0.60 -13.38
N PRO A 204 -12.76 1.21 -13.93
CA PRO A 204 -12.46 1.13 -15.35
C PRO A 204 -12.01 -0.25 -15.78
N GLU A 205 -12.35 -0.65 -17.00
CA GLU A 205 -11.76 -1.84 -17.62
C GLU A 205 -10.29 -1.57 -17.93
N THR A 206 -9.46 -2.57 -17.79
CA THR A 206 -8.07 -2.53 -18.27
C THR A 206 -7.89 -3.62 -19.30
N GLU A 207 -7.21 -3.29 -20.40
CA GLU A 207 -6.93 -4.26 -21.43
C GLU A 207 -5.90 -5.27 -20.97
N PRO A 208 -6.04 -6.55 -21.39
CA PRO A 208 -5.00 -7.54 -21.17
C PRO A 208 -3.69 -7.13 -21.83
N VAL A 209 -2.59 -7.31 -21.08
CA VAL A 209 -1.25 -7.03 -21.57
C VAL A 209 -0.56 -8.31 -21.96
N SER A 210 -0.14 -8.46 -23.22
CA SER A 210 0.64 -9.60 -23.64
C SER A 210 2.12 -9.36 -23.35
N HIS A 211 2.74 -10.28 -22.61
CA HIS A 211 4.19 -10.31 -22.37
C HIS A 211 4.85 -11.44 -23.19
N THR A 212 4.32 -11.68 -24.37
CA THR A 212 4.90 -12.66 -25.30
C THR A 212 5.34 -11.96 -26.58
N VAL A 213 6.60 -12.13 -26.92
CA VAL A 213 7.16 -11.78 -28.21
C VAL A 213 7.55 -13.09 -28.89
N ASP A 214 7.10 -13.31 -30.11
CA ASP A 214 7.34 -14.55 -30.88
C ASP A 214 7.01 -15.84 -30.13
N GLY A 215 5.90 -15.84 -29.32
CA GLY A 215 5.46 -17.00 -28.55
C GLY A 215 6.29 -17.32 -27.30
N ARG A 216 7.34 -16.51 -27.00
CA ARG A 216 8.17 -16.63 -25.80
C ARG A 216 7.77 -15.57 -24.79
N LYS A 217 7.79 -15.93 -23.48
CA LYS A 217 7.55 -14.95 -22.41
C LYS A 217 8.67 -13.93 -22.39
N GLU A 218 8.36 -12.67 -22.46
CA GLU A 218 9.33 -11.60 -22.25
C GLU A 218 10.01 -11.78 -20.88
N PRO A 219 11.35 -11.68 -20.80
CA PRO A 219 12.04 -11.68 -19.51
C PRO A 219 11.62 -10.46 -18.69
N ILE A 220 11.65 -10.59 -17.35
CA ILE A 220 11.45 -9.45 -16.46
C ILE A 220 12.60 -8.46 -16.70
N PRO A 221 12.33 -7.19 -17.07
CA PRO A 221 13.38 -6.23 -17.35
C PRO A 221 14.31 -6.04 -16.15
N PRO A 222 15.64 -5.83 -16.36
CA PRO A 222 16.58 -5.60 -15.26
C PRO A 222 16.19 -4.46 -14.32
N VAL A 223 15.47 -3.44 -14.82
CA VAL A 223 14.94 -2.33 -14.03
C VAL A 223 13.94 -2.79 -12.94
N ALA A 224 13.29 -3.93 -13.10
CA ALA A 224 12.41 -4.50 -12.07
C ALA A 224 13.18 -4.84 -10.79
N TRP A 225 14.42 -5.31 -10.92
CA TRP A 225 15.28 -5.61 -9.77
C TRP A 225 15.73 -4.33 -9.05
N LEU A 226 16.01 -3.27 -9.79
CA LEU A 226 16.30 -1.96 -9.22
C LEU A 226 15.11 -1.43 -8.44
N LEU A 227 13.91 -1.44 -9.04
CA LEU A 227 12.68 -0.99 -8.37
C LEU A 227 12.31 -1.92 -7.20
N GLY A 228 12.60 -3.22 -7.30
CA GLY A 228 12.47 -4.18 -6.20
C GLY A 228 13.41 -3.86 -5.04
N ALA A 229 14.68 -3.54 -5.31
CA ALA A 229 15.62 -3.08 -4.28
C ALA A 229 15.14 -1.77 -3.61
N MET A 230 14.61 -0.83 -4.40
CA MET A 230 13.98 0.38 -3.85
C MET A 230 12.78 0.04 -2.98
N ALA A 231 11.97 -0.97 -3.38
CA ALA A 231 10.82 -1.43 -2.62
C ALA A 231 11.23 -2.06 -1.28
N ILE A 232 12.32 -2.84 -1.24
CA ILE A 232 12.88 -3.36 0.03
C ILE A 232 13.29 -2.20 0.94
N CYS A 233 14.00 -1.21 0.42
CA CYS A 233 14.46 -0.07 1.21
C CYS A 233 13.28 0.68 1.83
N PHE A 234 12.31 1.09 1.03
CA PHE A 234 11.20 1.87 1.57
C PHE A 234 10.27 1.02 2.45
N GLY A 235 10.06 -0.27 2.14
CA GLY A 235 9.24 -1.16 2.94
C GLY A 235 9.78 -1.33 4.37
N LEU A 236 11.10 -1.53 4.51
CA LEU A 236 11.76 -1.57 5.83
C LEU A 236 11.71 -0.21 6.54
N MET A 237 11.93 0.89 5.82
CA MET A 237 11.87 2.25 6.39
C MET A 237 10.47 2.59 6.87
N GLU A 238 9.45 2.35 6.04
CA GLU A 238 8.05 2.62 6.39
C GLU A 238 7.58 1.75 7.55
N GLY A 239 7.88 0.43 7.53
CA GLY A 239 7.59 -0.48 8.63
C GLY A 239 8.26 -0.04 9.94
N THR A 240 9.54 0.36 9.88
CA THR A 240 10.24 0.90 11.05
C THR A 240 9.54 2.15 11.61
N ALA A 241 9.09 3.05 10.75
CA ALA A 241 8.42 4.27 11.18
C ALA A 241 7.10 3.98 11.90
N TYR A 242 6.30 3.01 11.41
CA TYR A 242 5.05 2.62 12.06
C TYR A 242 5.26 1.86 13.36
N ASP A 243 6.14 0.85 13.35
CA ASP A 243 6.22 -0.10 14.46
C ASP A 243 7.12 0.40 15.60
N TRP A 244 8.14 1.18 15.28
CA TRP A 244 9.20 1.51 16.22
C TRP A 244 9.30 2.98 16.63
N SER A 245 8.56 3.90 16.00
CA SER A 245 8.67 5.32 16.36
C SER A 245 8.22 5.61 17.78
N GLY A 246 7.14 4.99 18.24
CA GLY A 246 6.67 5.10 19.62
C GLY A 246 7.66 4.48 20.63
N VAL A 247 8.14 3.26 20.35
CA VAL A 247 9.13 2.57 21.21
C VAL A 247 10.41 3.39 21.27
N HIS A 248 10.90 3.88 20.15
CA HIS A 248 12.08 4.73 20.08
C HIS A 248 11.90 6.01 20.91
N MET A 249 10.75 6.67 20.81
CA MET A 249 10.47 7.86 21.60
C MET A 249 10.45 7.57 23.10
N ALA A 250 9.79 6.48 23.52
CA ALA A 250 9.74 6.07 24.93
C ALA A 250 11.12 5.78 25.50
N ASP A 251 11.91 4.93 24.82
CA ASP A 251 13.17 4.43 25.33
C ASP A 251 14.30 5.49 25.27
N VAL A 252 14.31 6.32 24.21
CA VAL A 252 15.39 7.30 24.00
C VAL A 252 15.16 8.60 24.77
N ALA A 253 13.90 9.07 24.80
CA ALA A 253 13.57 10.30 25.54
C ALA A 253 13.13 10.04 26.98
N GLY A 254 12.93 8.78 27.39
CA GLY A 254 12.51 8.41 28.74
C GLY A 254 11.11 8.90 29.10
N VAL A 255 10.18 8.95 28.11
CA VAL A 255 8.81 9.46 28.31
C VAL A 255 7.82 8.30 28.45
N ASP A 256 6.66 8.59 29.04
CA ASP A 256 5.58 7.63 29.18
C ASP A 256 4.98 7.22 27.79
N ALA A 257 4.26 6.10 27.76
CA ALA A 257 3.71 5.54 26.54
C ALA A 257 2.73 6.48 25.81
N GLY A 258 1.97 7.30 26.56
CA GLY A 258 1.04 8.28 25.99
C GLY A 258 1.79 9.37 25.23
N THR A 259 2.82 9.95 25.84
CA THR A 259 3.71 10.94 25.20
C THR A 259 4.47 10.32 24.04
N ALA A 260 4.95 9.09 24.17
CA ALA A 260 5.66 8.39 23.11
C ALA A 260 4.82 8.15 21.85
N SER A 261 3.51 7.94 22.02
CA SER A 261 2.57 7.73 20.88
C SER A 261 2.50 8.93 19.94
N ILE A 262 2.88 10.13 20.38
CA ILE A 262 2.92 11.32 19.54
C ILE A 262 3.89 11.15 18.35
N ALA A 263 4.93 10.32 18.50
CA ALA A 263 5.83 10.02 17.39
C ALA A 263 5.12 9.31 16.23
N VAL A 264 4.30 8.30 16.53
CA VAL A 264 3.49 7.57 15.52
C VAL A 264 2.50 8.51 14.85
N VAL A 265 1.82 9.36 15.66
CA VAL A 265 0.88 10.36 15.13
C VAL A 265 1.61 11.35 14.22
N THR A 266 2.81 11.80 14.59
CA THR A 266 3.62 12.71 13.77
C THR A 266 3.99 12.07 12.43
N VAL A 267 4.52 10.85 12.45
CA VAL A 267 4.82 10.09 11.20
C VAL A 267 3.59 10.02 10.31
N THR A 268 2.47 9.54 10.85
CA THR A 268 1.25 9.31 10.08
C THR A 268 0.67 10.61 9.51
N LEU A 269 0.66 11.69 10.31
CA LEU A 269 0.18 13.00 9.89
C LEU A 269 0.97 13.52 8.67
N PHE A 270 2.32 13.49 8.78
CA PHE A 270 3.18 13.97 7.70
C PHE A 270 3.09 13.05 6.46
N MET A 271 2.93 11.73 6.65
CA MET A 271 2.68 10.81 5.54
C MET A 271 1.39 11.14 4.78
N VAL A 272 0.27 11.34 5.48
CA VAL A 272 -1.01 11.68 4.84
C VAL A 272 -0.91 13.03 4.13
N ALA A 273 -0.37 14.05 4.81
CA ALA A 273 -0.21 15.38 4.22
C ALA A 273 0.62 15.34 2.93
N MET A 274 1.73 14.61 2.95
CA MET A 274 2.61 14.52 1.79
C MET A 274 2.06 13.65 0.66
N ARG A 275 1.32 12.59 0.96
CA ARG A 275 0.61 11.82 -0.06
C ARG A 275 -0.45 12.65 -0.79
N LEU A 276 -1.13 13.56 -0.08
CA LEU A 276 -2.07 14.51 -0.71
C LEU A 276 -1.37 15.56 -1.57
N ALA A 277 -0.18 16.01 -1.19
CA ALA A 277 0.64 16.95 -1.97
C ALA A 277 1.45 16.28 -3.09
N GLY A 278 1.60 14.95 -3.05
CA GLY A 278 2.50 14.18 -3.90
C GLY A 278 2.20 14.29 -5.39
N ASP A 279 0.93 14.31 -5.76
CA ASP A 279 0.52 14.43 -7.17
C ASP A 279 0.98 15.78 -7.78
N TRP A 280 0.88 16.87 -7.01
CA TRP A 280 1.41 18.16 -7.41
C TRP A 280 2.94 18.12 -7.55
N ALA A 281 3.63 17.53 -6.60
CA ALA A 281 5.08 17.41 -6.63
C ALA A 281 5.56 16.60 -7.86
N VAL A 282 4.89 15.48 -8.16
CA VAL A 282 5.19 14.66 -9.34
C VAL A 282 4.88 15.39 -10.64
N ALA A 283 3.77 16.15 -10.69
CA ALA A 283 3.45 16.97 -11.86
C ALA A 283 4.53 18.02 -12.15
N ARG A 284 5.10 18.61 -11.09
CA ARG A 284 6.08 19.69 -11.19
C ARG A 284 7.51 19.20 -11.44
N PHE A 285 7.90 18.10 -10.79
CA PHE A 285 9.29 17.65 -10.75
C PHE A 285 9.52 16.28 -11.40
N GLY A 286 8.45 15.50 -11.65
CA GLY A 286 8.53 14.12 -12.12
C GLY A 286 8.76 13.10 -11.00
N HIS A 287 8.60 11.80 -11.33
CA HIS A 287 8.65 10.70 -10.36
C HIS A 287 10.03 10.57 -9.69
N ARG A 288 11.10 10.55 -10.49
CA ARG A 288 12.47 10.33 -10.00
C ARG A 288 12.96 11.40 -9.01
N PRO A 289 12.85 12.72 -9.27
CA PRO A 289 13.21 13.73 -8.28
C PRO A 289 12.39 13.66 -7.00
N VAL A 290 11.09 13.36 -7.09
CA VAL A 290 10.22 13.21 -5.92
C VAL A 290 10.69 12.06 -5.02
N VAL A 291 11.04 10.91 -5.58
CA VAL A 291 11.63 9.79 -4.82
C VAL A 291 12.96 10.20 -4.19
N TRP A 292 13.82 10.92 -4.93
CA TRP A 292 15.11 11.37 -4.41
C TRP A 292 14.95 12.34 -3.24
N PHE A 293 14.11 13.35 -3.35
CA PHE A 293 13.80 14.27 -2.26
C PHE A 293 13.17 13.55 -1.06
N GLY A 294 12.27 12.58 -1.30
CA GLY A 294 11.71 11.74 -0.25
C GLY A 294 12.79 10.94 0.49
N ALA A 295 13.71 10.31 -0.25
CA ALA A 295 14.82 9.56 0.33
C ALA A 295 15.78 10.45 1.15
N VAL A 296 16.09 11.66 0.66
CA VAL A 296 16.91 12.63 1.39
C VAL A 296 16.21 13.08 2.67
N ALA A 297 14.92 13.41 2.62
CA ALA A 297 14.15 13.80 3.80
C ALA A 297 14.11 12.66 4.83
N ALA A 298 13.87 11.43 4.40
CA ALA A 298 13.90 10.26 5.28
C ALA A 298 15.30 10.05 5.89
N ALA A 299 16.38 10.25 5.12
CA ALA A 299 17.75 10.17 5.63
C ALA A 299 18.02 11.21 6.72
N ILE A 300 17.59 12.45 6.53
CA ILE A 300 17.68 13.51 7.55
C ILE A 300 16.89 13.11 8.79
N GLY A 301 15.64 12.63 8.61
CA GLY A 301 14.78 12.21 9.71
C GLY A 301 15.40 11.08 10.52
N TYR A 302 15.85 10.01 9.87
CA TYR A 302 16.52 8.89 10.55
C TYR A 302 17.87 9.28 11.17
N ALA A 303 18.64 10.17 10.54
CA ALA A 303 19.84 10.71 11.17
C ALA A 303 19.50 11.41 12.50
N ILE A 304 18.45 12.22 12.54
CA ILE A 304 18.00 12.87 13.77
C ILE A 304 17.63 11.82 14.83
N THR A 305 16.89 10.76 14.46
CA THR A 305 16.50 9.71 15.42
C THR A 305 17.71 8.92 15.96
N VAL A 306 18.79 8.77 15.18
CA VAL A 306 20.03 8.12 15.63
C VAL A 306 20.80 8.98 16.64
N PHE A 307 20.83 10.31 16.45
CA PHE A 307 21.77 11.16 17.19
C PHE A 307 21.10 12.06 18.25
N ALA A 308 19.80 12.27 18.18
CA ALA A 308 19.07 13.13 19.12
C ALA A 308 18.43 12.33 20.26
N THR A 309 18.17 13.05 21.39
CA THR A 309 17.41 12.52 22.53
C THR A 309 16.26 13.43 22.97
N PRO A 310 16.29 14.77 22.77
CA PRO A 310 15.19 15.63 23.21
C PRO A 310 13.92 15.41 22.41
N VAL A 311 12.77 15.27 23.08
CA VAL A 311 11.45 15.02 22.48
C VAL A 311 11.15 15.94 21.28
N PRO A 312 11.28 17.30 21.37
CA PRO A 312 10.96 18.15 20.23
C PRO A 312 11.84 17.85 18.99
N VAL A 313 13.10 17.52 19.19
CA VAL A 313 14.03 17.21 18.11
C VAL A 313 13.71 15.84 17.49
N LEU A 314 13.36 14.86 18.31
CA LEU A 314 12.89 13.54 17.83
C LEU A 314 11.59 13.65 17.02
N LEU A 315 10.66 14.51 17.44
CA LEU A 315 9.43 14.77 16.69
C LEU A 315 9.73 15.38 15.30
N VAL A 316 10.69 16.31 15.22
CA VAL A 316 11.15 16.83 13.92
C VAL A 316 11.76 15.70 13.08
N GLY A 317 12.57 14.83 13.67
CA GLY A 317 13.11 13.65 12.99
C GLY A 317 12.00 12.75 12.42
N TRP A 318 11.02 12.39 13.23
CA TRP A 318 9.89 11.56 12.81
C TRP A 318 8.96 12.25 11.80
N ALA A 319 8.83 13.58 11.85
CA ALA A 319 8.14 14.36 10.83
C ALA A 319 8.85 14.26 9.47
N PHE A 320 10.19 14.39 9.44
CA PHE A 320 10.98 14.21 8.23
C PHE A 320 10.92 12.78 7.70
N VAL A 321 10.89 11.76 8.57
CA VAL A 321 10.68 10.37 8.17
C VAL A 321 9.32 10.21 7.51
N GLY A 322 8.24 10.65 8.15
CA GLY A 322 6.88 10.56 7.60
C GLY A 322 6.75 11.28 6.25
N PHE A 323 7.31 12.51 6.16
CA PHE A 323 7.40 13.27 4.92
C PHE A 323 8.11 12.47 3.82
N GLY A 324 9.29 11.90 4.12
CA GLY A 324 10.14 11.26 3.14
C GLY A 324 9.56 9.95 2.62
N VAL A 325 9.19 9.02 3.51
CA VAL A 325 8.71 7.69 3.11
C VAL A 325 7.39 7.75 2.34
N ALA A 326 6.53 8.74 2.64
CA ALA A 326 5.26 8.92 1.96
C ALA A 326 5.37 9.05 0.44
N MET A 327 6.47 9.64 -0.03
CA MET A 327 6.68 9.98 -1.44
C MET A 327 7.26 8.84 -2.27
N ILE A 328 7.82 7.80 -1.64
CA ILE A 328 8.64 6.80 -2.33
C ILE A 328 7.75 5.71 -2.97
N ALA A 329 6.93 5.04 -2.16
CA ALA A 329 6.13 3.89 -2.60
C ALA A 329 5.24 4.19 -3.81
N PRO A 330 4.42 5.28 -3.82
CA PRO A 330 3.54 5.57 -4.96
C PRO A 330 4.32 5.72 -6.27
N GLN A 331 5.51 6.32 -6.22
CA GLN A 331 6.30 6.61 -7.42
C GLN A 331 7.03 5.37 -7.94
N VAL A 332 7.54 4.51 -7.05
CA VAL A 332 8.17 3.25 -7.42
C VAL A 332 7.13 2.31 -8.03
N TYR A 333 5.94 2.23 -7.46
CA TYR A 333 4.84 1.41 -7.98
C TYR A 333 4.29 1.96 -9.30
N ALA A 334 4.08 3.27 -9.41
CA ALA A 334 3.69 3.87 -10.68
C ALA A 334 4.71 3.56 -11.77
N THR A 335 6.01 3.78 -11.50
CA THR A 335 7.07 3.51 -12.48
C THR A 335 7.09 2.04 -12.92
N SER A 336 6.91 1.10 -11.99
CA SER A 336 6.88 -0.32 -12.33
C SER A 336 5.68 -0.68 -13.21
N GLY A 337 4.51 -0.12 -12.92
CA GLY A 337 3.30 -0.31 -13.72
C GLY A 337 3.36 0.36 -15.11
N TYR A 338 4.05 1.51 -15.22
CA TYR A 338 4.29 2.16 -16.51
C TYR A 338 5.21 1.33 -17.42
N LEU A 339 6.25 0.72 -16.86
CA LEU A 339 7.30 0.04 -17.63
C LEU A 339 6.98 -1.43 -17.95
N GLY A 340 6.22 -2.12 -17.10
CA GLY A 340 6.06 -3.56 -17.27
C GLY A 340 4.71 -4.13 -16.81
N GLY A 341 3.67 -3.27 -16.73
CA GLY A 341 2.31 -3.70 -16.40
C GLY A 341 2.16 -4.39 -15.05
N GLY A 342 1.12 -5.19 -14.90
CA GLY A 342 0.77 -5.87 -13.64
C GLY A 342 1.83 -6.88 -13.20
N ARG A 343 2.48 -7.56 -14.15
CA ARG A 343 3.52 -8.56 -13.84
C ARG A 343 4.74 -7.94 -13.16
N MET A 344 5.26 -6.84 -13.71
CA MET A 344 6.40 -6.15 -13.13
C MET A 344 6.02 -5.48 -11.81
N LEU A 345 4.84 -4.87 -11.75
CA LEU A 345 4.28 -4.29 -10.53
C LEU A 345 4.18 -5.35 -9.42
N ALA A 346 3.65 -6.55 -9.71
CA ALA A 346 3.55 -7.63 -8.74
C ALA A 346 4.91 -8.06 -8.16
N VAL A 347 5.95 -8.11 -9.01
CA VAL A 347 7.32 -8.42 -8.55
C VAL A 347 7.81 -7.33 -7.60
N VAL A 348 7.69 -6.07 -7.97
CA VAL A 348 8.18 -4.93 -7.17
C VAL A 348 7.41 -4.82 -5.84
N VAL A 349 6.09 -4.95 -5.87
CA VAL A 349 5.22 -4.94 -4.69
C VAL A 349 5.58 -6.10 -3.74
N THR A 350 5.87 -7.30 -4.28
CA THR A 350 6.29 -8.45 -3.48
C THR A 350 7.57 -8.17 -2.69
N PHE A 351 8.56 -7.50 -3.29
CA PHE A 351 9.77 -7.10 -2.57
C PHE A 351 9.46 -6.13 -1.43
N GLY A 352 8.57 -5.14 -1.65
CA GLY A 352 8.12 -4.22 -0.60
C GLY A 352 7.43 -4.95 0.56
N TYR A 353 6.52 -5.87 0.26
CA TYR A 353 5.84 -6.66 1.29
C TYR A 353 6.75 -7.64 2.02
N ALA A 354 7.68 -8.29 1.33
CA ALA A 354 8.66 -9.16 1.97
C ALA A 354 9.52 -8.36 2.98
N ALA A 355 9.89 -7.15 2.62
CA ALA A 355 10.61 -6.23 3.50
C ALA A 355 9.75 -5.79 4.70
N PHE A 356 8.50 -5.42 4.46
CA PHE A 356 7.57 -5.03 5.51
C PHE A 356 7.32 -6.16 6.52
N LEU A 357 7.13 -7.39 6.05
CA LEU A 357 6.93 -8.57 6.90
C LEU A 357 8.18 -9.00 7.67
N SER A 358 9.37 -8.86 7.07
CA SER A 358 10.63 -9.19 7.73
C SER A 358 11.12 -8.07 8.65
N GLY A 359 10.62 -6.85 8.46
CA GLY A 359 11.01 -5.66 9.20
C GLY A 359 10.98 -5.83 10.72
N PRO A 360 9.85 -6.23 11.32
CA PRO A 360 9.76 -6.43 12.77
C PRO A 360 10.78 -7.43 13.31
N ALA A 361 11.07 -8.52 12.58
CA ALA A 361 12.05 -9.50 13.00
C ALA A 361 13.49 -8.95 12.93
N VAL A 362 13.83 -8.30 11.81
CA VAL A 362 15.16 -7.71 11.61
C VAL A 362 15.41 -6.58 12.61
N LEU A 363 14.46 -5.64 12.72
CA LEU A 363 14.58 -4.52 13.67
C LEU A 363 14.53 -5.01 15.11
N GLY A 364 13.64 -5.96 15.46
CA GLY A 364 13.56 -6.54 16.79
C GLY A 364 14.86 -7.17 17.24
N TRP A 365 15.55 -7.91 16.36
CA TRP A 365 16.87 -8.45 16.63
C TRP A 365 17.91 -7.34 16.86
N LEU A 366 17.92 -6.29 16.03
CA LEU A 366 18.82 -5.15 16.20
C LEU A 366 18.56 -4.39 17.50
N VAL A 367 17.30 -4.16 17.84
CA VAL A 367 16.87 -3.49 19.08
C VAL A 367 17.30 -4.29 20.29
N HIS A 368 17.09 -5.61 20.26
CA HIS A 368 17.52 -6.50 21.35
C HIS A 368 19.04 -6.49 21.53
N SER A 369 19.79 -6.49 20.42
CA SER A 369 21.26 -6.62 20.45
C SER A 369 21.99 -5.30 20.75
N PHE A 370 21.45 -4.16 20.26
CA PHE A 370 22.17 -2.88 20.27
C PHE A 370 21.37 -1.70 20.85
N GLY A 371 20.12 -1.91 21.22
CA GLY A 371 19.18 -0.87 21.64
C GLY A 371 18.49 -0.16 20.47
N VAL A 372 17.30 0.40 20.75
CA VAL A 372 16.41 0.97 19.74
C VAL A 372 17.05 2.14 18.98
N GLN A 373 17.79 3.02 19.66
CA GLN A 373 18.44 4.17 19.03
C GLN A 373 19.48 3.75 17.97
N LYS A 374 20.33 2.76 18.29
CA LYS A 374 21.31 2.24 17.33
C LYS A 374 20.65 1.43 16.21
N ALA A 375 19.53 0.77 16.48
CA ALA A 375 18.77 0.06 15.46
C ALA A 375 18.28 0.98 14.33
N MET A 376 18.07 2.29 14.61
CA MET A 376 17.71 3.29 13.60
C MET A 376 18.80 3.54 12.55
N LEU A 377 20.04 3.06 12.78
CA LEU A 377 21.10 3.07 11.76
C LEU A 377 20.73 2.25 10.51
N LEU A 378 19.93 1.19 10.65
CA LEU A 378 19.50 0.40 9.50
C LEU A 378 18.60 1.23 8.54
N PRO A 379 17.46 1.80 8.97
CA PRO A 379 16.65 2.61 8.07
C PRO A 379 17.38 3.89 7.61
N PHE A 380 18.29 4.44 8.41
CA PHE A 380 19.18 5.53 7.96
C PHE A 380 20.07 5.08 6.80
N ALA A 381 20.76 3.94 6.89
CA ALA A 381 21.57 3.40 5.82
C ALA A 381 20.75 3.09 4.56
N LEU A 382 19.54 2.52 4.73
CA LEU A 382 18.63 2.22 3.62
C LEU A 382 18.15 3.49 2.92
N SER A 383 17.88 4.57 3.65
CA SER A 383 17.52 5.85 3.04
C SER A 383 18.68 6.43 2.23
N PHE A 384 19.91 6.29 2.70
CA PHE A 384 21.10 6.69 1.93
C PHE A 384 21.29 5.83 0.67
N VAL A 385 21.09 4.50 0.78
CA VAL A 385 21.07 3.60 -0.40
C VAL A 385 20.04 4.09 -1.43
N LEU A 386 18.82 4.43 -0.97
CA LEU A 386 17.76 4.96 -1.83
C LEU A 386 18.18 6.26 -2.54
N VAL A 387 18.79 7.21 -1.83
CA VAL A 387 19.33 8.45 -2.44
C VAL A 387 20.28 8.11 -3.59
N VAL A 388 21.16 7.11 -3.38
CA VAL A 388 22.15 6.71 -4.39
C VAL A 388 21.51 5.99 -5.58
N ILE A 389 20.64 4.97 -5.32
CA ILE A 389 20.10 4.14 -6.40
C ILE A 389 18.98 4.84 -7.19
N THR A 390 18.34 5.86 -6.64
CA THR A 390 17.31 6.65 -7.34
C THR A 390 17.87 7.32 -8.62
N ARG A 391 19.16 7.59 -8.69
CA ARG A 391 19.78 8.14 -9.91
C ARG A 391 19.63 7.24 -11.16
N TRP A 392 19.46 5.93 -10.95
CA TRP A 392 19.24 4.95 -12.04
C TRP A 392 17.74 4.64 -12.26
N MET A 393 16.85 5.20 -11.43
CA MET A 393 15.40 5.06 -11.65
C MET A 393 15.03 5.70 -12.99
N PRO A 394 14.32 5.00 -13.88
CA PRO A 394 13.91 5.56 -15.17
C PRO A 394 13.06 6.82 -15.00
N ALA A 395 13.31 7.82 -15.83
CA ALA A 395 12.37 8.93 -15.97
C ALA A 395 11.17 8.45 -16.80
N ILE A 396 9.97 8.75 -16.35
CA ILE A 396 8.76 8.51 -17.12
C ILE A 396 8.50 9.80 -17.90
N GLU A 397 8.70 9.74 -19.21
CA GLU A 397 8.25 10.81 -20.12
C GLU A 397 6.73 10.69 -20.25
N ARG A 398 6.01 11.70 -19.84
CA ARG A 398 4.59 11.83 -20.16
C ARG A 398 4.52 12.22 -21.63
N GLY A 399 4.02 11.33 -22.45
CA GLY A 399 3.72 11.67 -23.83
C GLY A 399 2.89 12.93 -23.86
N THR A 400 3.41 14.00 -24.44
CA THR A 400 2.63 15.18 -24.78
C THR A 400 1.51 14.69 -25.69
N ALA A 401 0.27 14.89 -25.31
CA ALA A 401 -0.92 14.57 -26.12
C ALA A 401 -1.01 15.43 -27.40
N ASP A 402 0.05 16.12 -27.77
CA ASP A 402 0.11 17.13 -28.83
C ASP A 402 0.74 16.63 -30.15
N SER A 403 0.99 15.32 -30.31
CA SER A 403 1.55 14.80 -31.57
C SER A 403 0.56 14.01 -32.44
N VAL A 404 -0.75 14.23 -32.29
CA VAL A 404 -1.79 13.67 -33.18
C VAL A 404 -2.65 14.79 -33.76
N SER A 405 -2.00 15.84 -34.28
CA SER A 405 -2.65 16.85 -35.14
C SER A 405 -1.61 17.47 -36.08
N GLU A 406 -0.99 16.65 -36.91
CA GLU A 406 -0.44 17.06 -38.22
C GLU A 406 -0.75 15.98 -39.25
#